data_7e86377690d6a2108b075bac5919bf81
#
_entry.id   7e86377690d6a2108b075bac5919bf81
#
_cell.length_a   1.000
_cell.length_b   1.000
_cell.length_c   1.000
_cell.angle_alpha   90.00
_cell.angle_beta   90.00
_cell.angle_gamma   90.00
#
_symmetry.space_group_name_H-M   'P 1'
#
loop_
_entity.id
_entity.type
_entity.pdbx_description
1 polymer ?
#
loop_
_entity_poly.entity_id
_entity_poly.type
_entity_poly.pdbx_seq_one_letter_code
_entity_poly.pdbx_strand_id
1 'polypeptide(L)'
;VMAVIGLVMQVLVFRRLEGDDLRQTLVTIGISIVAADLMLAGWTGATYQILVPEWLDGAVKTPFVTAYRSNGAAVFLTYPFYRLVVLLVAIVIGIGLWLMLNRTRIGMMIRAGVDDREMLSASGANVHVIFAFVFALGAGLAGLAGVVGGSALSVAPGEDVRYLLASLVVVIVGGMGSITGAAIGALIIGLAEQIGLVYFPTYGVVLTFVIMVVVLAVRPQGIMGRSL
;
A
#
# COMPACT_ATOMS: atom_id res chain seq x y z
N VAL A 1 15.13 0.47 8.03
CA VAL A 1 14.72 -0.37 9.17
C VAL A 1 13.71 -1.41 8.70
N MET A 2 12.53 -1.06 8.16
CA MET A 2 11.48 -2.02 7.78
C MET A 2 11.92 -3.07 6.76
N ALA A 3 12.71 -2.69 5.74
CA ALA A 3 13.27 -3.65 4.79
C ALA A 3 14.18 -4.70 5.46
N VAL A 4 14.95 -4.28 6.48
CA VAL A 4 15.80 -5.21 7.24
C VAL A 4 14.95 -6.14 8.11
N ILE A 5 13.91 -5.62 8.76
CA ILE A 5 12.96 -6.44 9.53
C ILE A 5 12.30 -7.47 8.60
N GLY A 6 11.83 -7.04 7.42
CA GLY A 6 11.27 -7.95 6.42
C GLY A 6 12.25 -9.04 5.99
N LEU A 7 13.50 -8.67 5.71
CA LEU A 7 14.54 -9.63 5.33
C LEU A 7 14.80 -10.65 6.47
N VAL A 8 14.90 -10.19 7.70
CA VAL A 8 15.09 -11.03 8.88
C VAL A 8 13.90 -12.00 9.04
N MET A 9 12.67 -11.49 8.92
CA MET A 9 11.47 -12.32 8.99
C MET A 9 11.45 -13.39 7.88
N GLN A 10 11.80 -13.02 6.66
CA GLN A 10 11.85 -13.98 5.56
C GLN A 10 12.87 -15.08 5.82
N VAL A 11 14.07 -14.72 6.26
CA VAL A 11 15.16 -15.68 6.46
C VAL A 11 14.94 -16.59 7.68
N LEU A 12 14.46 -16.02 8.80
CA LEU A 12 14.33 -16.77 10.06
C LEU A 12 13.01 -17.53 10.17
N VAL A 13 11.92 -16.97 9.65
CA VAL A 13 10.58 -17.52 9.85
C VAL A 13 10.07 -18.19 8.58
N PHE A 14 9.89 -17.43 7.50
CA PHE A 14 9.17 -17.90 6.33
C PHE A 14 9.93 -18.97 5.53
N ARG A 15 11.25 -18.87 5.48
CA ARG A 15 12.09 -19.91 4.84
C ARG A 15 11.89 -21.29 5.46
N ARG A 16 11.56 -21.37 6.77
CA ARG A 16 11.32 -22.65 7.46
C ARG A 16 9.91 -23.19 7.25
N LEU A 17 9.01 -22.34 6.76
CA LEU A 17 7.59 -22.64 6.55
C LEU A 17 7.25 -22.76 5.05
N GLU A 18 8.27 -22.78 4.18
CA GLU A 18 8.07 -22.94 2.73
C GLU A 18 7.37 -24.25 2.43
N GLY A 19 6.31 -24.18 1.61
CA GLY A 19 5.49 -25.34 1.23
C GLY A 19 4.21 -25.54 2.04
N ASP A 20 3.98 -24.74 3.10
CA ASP A 20 2.76 -24.81 3.90
C ASP A 20 2.15 -23.40 4.06
N ASP A 21 1.35 -22.99 3.08
CA ASP A 21 0.73 -21.67 3.02
C ASP A 21 -0.13 -21.35 4.24
N LEU A 22 -0.77 -22.38 4.81
CA LEU A 22 -1.65 -22.22 5.98
C LEU A 22 -0.84 -21.89 7.23
N ARG A 23 0.26 -22.62 7.48
CA ARG A 23 1.17 -22.31 8.60
C ARG A 23 1.81 -20.95 8.44
N GLN A 24 2.23 -20.60 7.22
CA GLN A 24 2.81 -19.30 6.93
C GLN A 24 1.84 -18.18 7.25
N THR A 25 0.58 -18.30 6.84
CA THR A 25 -0.47 -17.31 7.11
C THR A 25 -0.75 -17.19 8.62
N LEU A 26 -0.89 -18.32 9.34
CA LEU A 26 -1.14 -18.31 10.78
C LEU A 26 -0.01 -17.65 11.57
N VAL A 27 1.24 -17.97 11.22
CA VAL A 27 2.43 -17.36 11.86
C VAL A 27 2.50 -15.87 11.56
N THR A 28 2.18 -15.43 10.35
CA THR A 28 2.16 -14.00 9.98
C THR A 28 1.13 -13.23 10.80
N ILE A 29 -0.08 -13.78 10.93
CA ILE A 29 -1.14 -13.19 11.77
C ILE A 29 -0.69 -13.14 13.24
N GLY A 30 -0.13 -14.24 13.76
CA GLY A 30 0.37 -14.26 15.13
C GLY A 30 1.45 -13.22 15.40
N ILE A 31 2.41 -13.06 14.48
CA ILE A 31 3.47 -12.04 14.61
C ILE A 31 2.86 -10.63 14.53
N SER A 32 1.89 -10.38 13.67
CA SER A 32 1.26 -9.06 13.55
C SER A 32 0.53 -8.66 14.84
N ILE A 33 -0.20 -9.60 15.47
CA ILE A 33 -0.88 -9.39 16.75
C ILE A 33 0.14 -9.07 17.85
N VAL A 34 1.18 -9.89 17.98
CA VAL A 34 2.24 -9.67 18.99
C VAL A 34 2.94 -8.33 18.76
N ALA A 35 3.22 -7.97 17.52
CA ALA A 35 3.84 -6.69 17.19
C ALA A 35 2.93 -5.50 17.55
N ALA A 36 1.63 -5.60 17.26
CA ALA A 36 0.65 -4.59 17.63
C ALA A 36 0.56 -4.39 19.16
N ASP A 37 0.52 -5.50 19.91
CA ASP A 37 0.48 -5.45 21.38
C ASP A 37 1.76 -4.88 21.98
N LEU A 38 2.93 -5.24 21.42
CA LEU A 38 4.21 -4.66 21.86
C LEU A 38 4.30 -3.16 21.57
N MET A 39 3.78 -2.72 20.43
CA MET A 39 3.70 -1.29 20.12
C MET A 39 2.76 -0.58 21.10
N LEU A 40 1.61 -1.16 21.39
CA LEU A 40 0.65 -0.60 22.35
C LEU A 40 1.25 -0.49 23.75
N ALA A 41 1.98 -1.52 24.21
CA ALA A 41 2.68 -1.51 25.49
C ALA A 41 3.80 -0.46 25.55
N GLY A 42 4.52 -0.23 24.43
CA GLY A 42 5.61 0.73 24.36
C GLY A 42 5.16 2.20 24.21
N TRP A 43 4.08 2.44 23.49
CA TRP A 43 3.58 3.79 23.15
C TRP A 43 2.26 4.17 23.79
N THR A 44 1.75 3.40 24.75
CA THR A 44 0.61 3.72 25.64
C THR A 44 -0.71 4.05 24.93
N GLY A 45 -0.90 3.64 23.70
CA GLY A 45 -2.18 3.81 22.97
C GLY A 45 -2.58 5.25 22.61
N ALA A 46 -1.68 6.21 22.79
CA ALA A 46 -1.92 7.59 22.39
C ALA A 46 -1.89 7.75 20.86
N THR A 47 -2.73 8.64 20.35
CA THR A 47 -2.67 9.02 18.93
C THR A 47 -1.51 10.00 18.71
N TYR A 48 -0.64 9.65 17.82
CA TYR A 48 0.50 10.50 17.43
C TYR A 48 0.27 11.11 16.07
N GLN A 49 0.55 12.41 15.96
CA GLN A 49 0.58 13.09 14.68
C GLN A 49 2.04 13.38 14.32
N ILE A 50 2.48 12.85 13.20
CA ILE A 50 3.82 13.12 12.70
C ILE A 50 3.77 14.50 12.04
N LEU A 51 4.51 15.46 12.62
CA LEU A 51 4.59 16.80 12.07
C LEU A 51 5.28 16.77 10.71
N VAL A 52 4.66 17.42 9.75
CA VAL A 52 5.26 17.62 8.43
C VAL A 52 6.46 18.57 8.60
N PRO A 53 7.62 18.30 7.98
CA PRO A 53 8.76 19.21 8.03
C PRO A 53 8.40 20.63 7.54
N GLU A 54 8.92 21.65 8.20
CA GLU A 54 8.59 23.07 7.91
C GLU A 54 8.77 23.46 6.44
N TRP A 55 9.76 22.87 5.75
CA TRP A 55 10.01 23.13 4.33
C TRP A 55 8.94 22.50 3.39
N LEU A 56 8.12 21.58 3.88
CA LEU A 56 6.96 20.97 3.20
C LEU A 56 5.62 21.54 3.69
N ASP A 57 5.64 22.29 4.77
CA ASP A 57 4.43 22.93 5.34
C ASP A 57 4.12 24.22 4.58
N GLY A 58 3.85 24.05 3.29
CA GLY A 58 3.47 25.12 2.37
C GLY A 58 2.06 24.89 1.84
N ALA A 59 1.42 25.98 1.45
CA ALA A 59 0.12 25.93 0.82
C ALA A 59 0.20 26.51 -0.59
N VAL A 60 -0.16 25.70 -1.58
CA VAL A 60 -0.24 26.14 -2.98
C VAL A 60 -1.62 26.71 -3.24
N LYS A 61 -1.67 27.97 -3.67
CA LYS A 61 -2.91 28.59 -4.13
C LYS A 61 -3.22 28.05 -5.52
N THR A 62 -4.35 27.39 -5.66
CA THR A 62 -4.80 26.94 -6.97
C THR A 62 -5.47 28.09 -7.71
N PRO A 63 -5.48 28.10 -9.06
CA PRO A 63 -6.15 29.13 -9.85
C PRO A 63 -7.68 29.07 -9.76
N PHE A 64 -8.22 28.07 -9.04
CA PHE A 64 -9.67 27.91 -8.90
C PHE A 64 -10.20 28.78 -7.75
N VAL A 65 -11.15 29.67 -8.07
CA VAL A 65 -11.87 30.48 -7.11
C VAL A 65 -12.99 29.65 -6.52
N THR A 66 -12.96 29.42 -5.20
CA THR A 66 -13.96 28.59 -4.50
C THR A 66 -15.15 29.41 -3.99
N ALA A 67 -14.93 30.68 -3.64
CA ALA A 67 -15.95 31.59 -3.15
C ALA A 67 -15.52 33.05 -3.30
N TYR A 68 -16.47 33.95 -3.26
CA TYR A 68 -16.20 35.38 -3.10
C TYR A 68 -16.54 35.77 -1.67
N ARG A 69 -15.60 36.43 -0.99
CA ARG A 69 -15.84 36.99 0.34
C ARG A 69 -16.83 38.15 0.22
N SER A 70 -17.53 38.50 1.32
CA SER A 70 -18.49 39.60 1.33
C SER A 70 -17.93 40.98 0.87
N ASN A 71 -16.61 41.12 0.88
CA ASN A 71 -15.86 42.32 0.36
C ASN A 71 -15.46 42.17 -1.10
N GLY A 72 -15.94 41.19 -1.84
CA GLY A 72 -15.61 40.98 -3.27
C GLY A 72 -14.25 40.30 -3.54
N ALA A 73 -13.46 40.01 -2.52
CA ALA A 73 -12.19 39.34 -2.68
C ALA A 73 -12.37 37.85 -3.04
N ALA A 74 -11.68 37.39 -4.09
CA ALA A 74 -11.68 35.99 -4.51
C ALA A 74 -10.96 35.12 -3.46
N VAL A 75 -11.62 34.08 -3.00
CA VAL A 75 -11.03 33.05 -2.12
C VAL A 75 -10.54 31.90 -3.01
N PHE A 76 -9.23 31.78 -3.10
CA PHE A 76 -8.60 30.67 -3.84
C PHE A 76 -8.58 29.41 -3.01
N LEU A 77 -8.81 28.28 -3.67
CA LEU A 77 -8.63 26.97 -3.04
C LEU A 77 -7.15 26.79 -2.67
N THR A 78 -6.90 26.61 -1.38
CA THR A 78 -5.55 26.39 -0.87
C THR A 78 -5.35 24.89 -0.65
N TYR A 79 -4.34 24.32 -1.32
CA TYR A 79 -4.04 22.89 -1.23
C TYR A 79 -2.71 22.69 -0.51
N PRO A 80 -2.62 21.77 0.50
CA PRO A 80 -1.37 21.52 1.21
C PRO A 80 -0.29 20.99 0.24
N PHE A 81 0.86 21.67 0.19
CA PHE A 81 1.97 21.29 -0.69
C PHE A 81 2.45 19.87 -0.42
N TYR A 82 2.45 19.45 0.84
CA TYR A 82 2.81 18.10 1.26
C TYR A 82 2.05 17.01 0.48
N ARG A 83 0.74 17.17 0.25
CA ARG A 83 -0.06 16.16 -0.49
C ARG A 83 0.37 16.02 -1.95
N LEU A 84 0.84 17.09 -2.57
CA LEU A 84 1.39 17.05 -3.93
C LEU A 84 2.72 16.29 -3.96
N VAL A 85 3.56 16.49 -2.95
CA VAL A 85 4.82 15.76 -2.80
C VAL A 85 4.55 14.26 -2.60
N VAL A 86 3.59 13.90 -1.74
CA VAL A 86 3.17 12.51 -1.54
C VAL A 86 2.71 11.87 -2.85
N LEU A 87 1.89 12.58 -3.63
CA LEU A 87 1.43 12.11 -4.94
C LEU A 87 2.61 11.87 -5.89
N LEU A 88 3.55 12.80 -5.95
CA LEU A 88 4.75 12.70 -6.79
C LEU A 88 5.61 11.49 -6.37
N VAL A 89 5.85 11.32 -5.06
CA VAL A 89 6.59 10.18 -4.52
C VAL A 89 5.90 8.87 -4.86
N ALA A 90 4.58 8.79 -4.72
CA ALA A 90 3.81 7.59 -5.08
C ALA A 90 3.95 7.25 -6.58
N ILE A 91 3.89 8.25 -7.46
CA ILE A 91 4.08 8.07 -8.91
C ILE A 91 5.50 7.58 -9.20
N VAL A 92 6.52 8.19 -8.59
CA VAL A 92 7.93 7.81 -8.79
C VAL A 92 8.18 6.37 -8.33
N ILE A 93 7.67 5.99 -7.16
CA ILE A 93 7.77 4.62 -6.66
C ILE A 93 7.02 3.65 -7.58
N GLY A 94 5.80 3.98 -8.00
CA GLY A 94 5.01 3.15 -8.91
C GLY A 94 5.72 2.91 -10.26
N ILE A 95 6.25 3.97 -10.86
CA ILE A 95 7.04 3.88 -12.10
C ILE A 95 8.33 3.06 -11.86
N GLY A 96 9.03 3.31 -10.75
CA GLY A 96 10.24 2.59 -10.38
C GLY A 96 10.00 1.08 -10.23
N LEU A 97 8.94 0.69 -9.54
CA LEU A 97 8.52 -0.70 -9.40
C LEU A 97 8.13 -1.32 -10.74
N TRP A 98 7.38 -0.59 -11.55
CA TRP A 98 6.99 -1.05 -12.88
C TRP A 98 8.22 -1.28 -13.77
N LEU A 99 9.18 -0.35 -13.80
CA LEU A 99 10.44 -0.47 -14.53
C LEU A 99 11.27 -1.64 -13.99
N MET A 100 11.41 -1.75 -12.69
CA MET A 100 12.15 -2.83 -12.04
C MET A 100 11.58 -4.19 -12.46
N LEU A 101 10.28 -4.39 -12.40
CA LEU A 101 9.67 -5.66 -12.73
C LEU A 101 9.64 -5.96 -14.24
N ASN A 102 9.41 -4.94 -15.08
CA ASN A 102 9.26 -5.18 -16.52
C ASN A 102 10.56 -5.07 -17.32
N ARG A 103 11.55 -4.34 -16.81
CA ARG A 103 12.78 -4.02 -17.57
C ARG A 103 14.07 -4.60 -16.97
N THR A 104 14.03 -5.21 -15.76
CA THR A 104 15.24 -5.74 -15.13
C THR A 104 15.26 -7.28 -15.11
N ARG A 105 16.48 -7.85 -14.99
CA ARG A 105 16.69 -9.29 -14.83
C ARG A 105 16.03 -9.81 -13.53
N ILE A 106 16.08 -9.02 -12.47
CA ILE A 106 15.42 -9.36 -11.19
C ILE A 106 13.91 -9.51 -11.39
N GLY A 107 13.28 -8.58 -12.11
CA GLY A 107 11.86 -8.68 -12.42
C GLY A 107 11.49 -9.91 -13.26
N MET A 108 12.35 -10.33 -14.19
CA MET A 108 12.14 -11.57 -14.93
C MET A 108 12.21 -12.79 -14.01
N MET A 109 13.21 -12.85 -13.12
CA MET A 109 13.35 -13.94 -12.15
C MET A 109 12.19 -13.99 -11.16
N ILE A 110 11.69 -12.83 -10.70
CA ILE A 110 10.52 -12.76 -9.82
C ILE A 110 9.29 -13.37 -10.52
N ARG A 111 9.00 -12.97 -11.75
CA ARG A 111 7.86 -13.51 -12.50
C ARG A 111 7.99 -15.00 -12.76
N ALA A 112 9.18 -15.46 -13.19
CA ALA A 112 9.44 -16.88 -13.39
C ALA A 112 9.28 -17.69 -12.10
N GLY A 113 9.69 -17.13 -10.94
CA GLY A 113 9.55 -17.81 -9.66
C GLY A 113 8.11 -17.82 -9.10
N VAL A 114 7.25 -16.91 -9.54
CA VAL A 114 5.81 -16.92 -9.24
C VAL A 114 5.09 -17.93 -10.11
N ASP A 115 5.48 -18.07 -11.38
CA ASP A 115 4.88 -19.01 -12.32
C ASP A 115 5.34 -20.47 -12.00
N ASP A 116 6.64 -20.70 -11.81
CA ASP A 116 7.19 -22.02 -11.46
C ASP A 116 8.52 -21.90 -10.69
N ARG A 117 8.48 -22.21 -9.39
CA ARG A 117 9.66 -22.19 -8.51
C ARG A 117 10.70 -23.27 -8.86
N GLU A 118 10.23 -24.46 -9.25
CA GLU A 118 11.12 -25.59 -9.55
C GLU A 118 11.90 -25.33 -10.83
N MET A 119 11.22 -24.84 -11.87
CA MET A 119 11.82 -24.46 -13.12
C MET A 119 12.87 -23.35 -12.95
N LEU A 120 12.56 -22.32 -12.13
CA LEU A 120 13.51 -21.25 -11.82
C LEU A 120 14.76 -21.80 -11.10
N SER A 121 14.56 -22.70 -10.13
CA SER A 121 15.64 -23.37 -9.41
C SER A 121 16.52 -24.21 -10.34
N ALA A 122 15.91 -24.94 -11.28
CA ALA A 122 16.62 -25.74 -12.28
C ALA A 122 17.49 -24.88 -13.23
N SER A 123 17.12 -23.61 -13.45
CA SER A 123 17.92 -22.66 -14.23
C SER A 123 19.17 -22.13 -13.50
N GLY A 124 19.42 -22.58 -12.25
CA GLY A 124 20.56 -22.17 -11.41
C GLY A 124 20.33 -20.88 -10.62
N ALA A 125 19.14 -20.29 -10.67
CA ALA A 125 18.82 -19.10 -9.88
C ALA A 125 18.53 -19.47 -8.42
N ASN A 126 19.07 -18.67 -7.48
CA ASN A 126 18.79 -18.87 -6.05
C ASN A 126 17.41 -18.28 -5.68
N VAL A 127 16.40 -19.13 -5.70
CA VAL A 127 15.01 -18.78 -5.45
C VAL A 127 14.84 -18.11 -4.07
N HIS A 128 15.53 -18.61 -3.05
CA HIS A 128 15.45 -18.05 -1.69
C HIS A 128 15.92 -16.59 -1.61
N VAL A 129 16.98 -16.24 -2.35
CA VAL A 129 17.49 -14.85 -2.40
C VAL A 129 16.50 -13.94 -3.10
N ILE A 130 15.86 -14.40 -4.17
CA ILE A 130 14.87 -13.63 -4.92
C ILE A 130 13.65 -13.35 -4.04
N PHE A 131 13.12 -14.37 -3.38
CA PHE A 131 11.96 -14.18 -2.47
C PHE A 131 12.30 -13.32 -1.26
N ALA A 132 13.51 -13.47 -0.68
CA ALA A 132 13.98 -12.61 0.41
C ALA A 132 14.07 -11.13 -0.03
N PHE A 133 14.55 -10.88 -1.25
CA PHE A 133 14.60 -9.53 -1.81
C PHE A 133 13.20 -8.94 -2.00
N VAL A 134 12.26 -9.70 -2.58
CA VAL A 134 10.88 -9.26 -2.80
C VAL A 134 10.20 -8.93 -1.48
N PHE A 135 10.36 -9.79 -0.47
CA PHE A 135 9.77 -9.57 0.85
C PHE A 135 10.36 -8.34 1.55
N ALA A 136 11.69 -8.18 1.50
CA ALA A 136 12.38 -7.02 2.05
C ALA A 136 11.94 -5.72 1.36
N LEU A 137 11.76 -5.76 0.04
CA LEU A 137 11.28 -4.63 -0.75
C LEU A 137 9.83 -4.29 -0.38
N GLY A 138 8.95 -5.28 -0.27
CA GLY A 138 7.57 -5.09 0.16
C GLY A 138 7.47 -4.49 1.56
N ALA A 139 8.23 -5.02 2.52
CA ALA A 139 8.30 -4.48 3.88
C ALA A 139 8.87 -3.06 3.92
N GLY A 140 9.87 -2.76 3.08
CA GLY A 140 10.42 -1.41 2.93
C GLY A 140 9.38 -0.41 2.41
N LEU A 141 8.62 -0.80 1.39
CA LEU A 141 7.53 0.02 0.82
C LEU A 141 6.39 0.21 1.83
N ALA A 142 6.02 -0.83 2.58
CA ALA A 142 5.03 -0.72 3.65
C ALA A 142 5.48 0.27 4.73
N GLY A 143 6.77 0.22 5.13
CA GLY A 143 7.34 1.19 6.06
C GLY A 143 7.32 2.62 5.54
N LEU A 144 7.64 2.84 4.26
CA LEU A 144 7.52 4.16 3.63
C LEU A 144 6.07 4.65 3.60
N ALA A 145 5.13 3.77 3.24
CA ALA A 145 3.71 4.09 3.25
C ALA A 145 3.22 4.46 4.65
N GLY A 146 3.71 3.76 5.70
CA GLY A 146 3.39 4.07 7.10
C GLY A 146 3.89 5.45 7.54
N VAL A 147 5.10 5.86 7.16
CA VAL A 147 5.62 7.21 7.46
C VAL A 147 4.81 8.28 6.75
N VAL A 148 4.53 8.09 5.47
CA VAL A 148 3.75 9.03 4.66
C VAL A 148 2.30 9.11 5.12
N GLY A 149 1.68 7.96 5.41
CA GLY A 149 0.31 7.89 5.94
C GLY A 149 0.17 8.51 7.31
N GLY A 150 1.13 8.24 8.22
CA GLY A 150 1.12 8.79 9.57
C GLY A 150 1.29 10.31 9.65
N SER A 151 2.01 10.91 8.69
CA SER A 151 2.09 12.38 8.59
C SER A 151 0.86 13.01 7.94
N ALA A 152 0.14 12.27 7.10
CA ALA A 152 -1.08 12.76 6.45
C ALA A 152 -2.35 12.63 7.32
N LEU A 153 -2.44 11.57 8.14
CA LEU A 153 -3.67 11.17 8.83
C LEU A 153 -3.54 11.06 10.35
N SER A 154 -2.38 10.89 10.91
CA SER A 154 -2.10 10.48 12.29
C SER A 154 -1.91 8.96 12.45
N VAL A 155 -1.22 8.58 13.50
CA VAL A 155 -0.98 7.18 13.87
C VAL A 155 -1.77 6.88 15.14
N ALA A 156 -2.74 5.98 15.02
CA ALA A 156 -3.56 5.52 16.13
C ALA A 156 -3.56 3.99 16.21
N PRO A 157 -3.74 3.41 17.40
CA PRO A 157 -3.90 1.97 17.54
C PRO A 157 -5.10 1.46 16.74
N GLY A 158 -4.94 0.32 16.06
CA GLY A 158 -5.99 -0.29 15.24
C GLY A 158 -6.05 0.20 13.78
N GLU A 159 -5.31 1.24 13.41
CA GLU A 159 -5.21 1.68 12.01
C GLU A 159 -4.53 0.64 11.12
N ASP A 160 -3.69 -0.23 11.68
CA ASP A 160 -3.03 -1.34 11.00
C ASP A 160 -4.03 -2.28 10.30
N VAL A 161 -5.11 -2.65 10.99
CA VAL A 161 -6.18 -3.50 10.43
C VAL A 161 -6.91 -2.79 9.30
N ARG A 162 -7.20 -1.49 9.44
CA ARG A 162 -7.85 -0.68 8.41
C ARG A 162 -7.01 -0.61 7.15
N TYR A 163 -5.71 -0.32 7.26
CA TYR A 163 -4.80 -0.27 6.12
C TYR A 163 -4.58 -1.64 5.48
N LEU A 164 -4.53 -2.71 6.29
CA LEU A 164 -4.44 -4.08 5.79
C LEU A 164 -5.66 -4.41 4.92
N LEU A 165 -6.86 -4.16 5.41
CA LEU A 165 -8.09 -4.41 4.65
C LEU A 165 -8.17 -3.56 3.38
N ALA A 166 -7.85 -2.26 3.47
CA ALA A 166 -7.82 -1.38 2.30
C ALA A 166 -6.82 -1.85 1.25
N SER A 167 -5.61 -2.28 1.67
CA SER A 167 -4.60 -2.80 0.74
C SER A 167 -5.02 -4.10 0.08
N LEU A 168 -5.67 -5.00 0.82
CA LEU A 168 -6.23 -6.24 0.25
C LEU A 168 -7.29 -5.94 -0.81
N VAL A 169 -8.21 -5.01 -0.52
CA VAL A 169 -9.23 -4.58 -1.49
C VAL A 169 -8.58 -4.01 -2.75
N VAL A 170 -7.57 -3.15 -2.62
CA VAL A 170 -6.84 -2.58 -3.76
C VAL A 170 -6.19 -3.65 -4.63
N VAL A 171 -5.53 -4.64 -4.00
CA VAL A 171 -4.86 -5.74 -4.72
C VAL A 171 -5.86 -6.65 -5.42
N ILE A 172 -6.98 -6.96 -4.76
CA ILE A 172 -8.04 -7.81 -5.32
C ILE A 172 -8.73 -7.09 -6.49
N VAL A 173 -9.12 -5.83 -6.31
CA VAL A 173 -9.75 -5.01 -7.36
C VAL A 173 -8.81 -4.77 -8.53
N GLY A 174 -7.55 -4.48 -8.25
CA GLY A 174 -6.52 -4.28 -9.27
C GLY A 174 -6.21 -5.55 -10.07
N GLY A 175 -6.31 -6.68 -9.42
CA GLY A 175 -5.97 -8.01 -9.93
C GLY A 175 -4.61 -8.49 -9.40
N MET A 176 -4.61 -9.62 -8.72
CA MET A 176 -3.41 -10.22 -8.12
C MET A 176 -2.33 -10.44 -9.18
N GLY A 177 -1.09 -10.11 -8.84
CA GLY A 177 0.07 -10.25 -9.73
C GLY A 177 0.27 -9.12 -10.74
N SER A 178 -0.61 -8.09 -10.78
CA SER A 178 -0.50 -6.95 -11.68
C SER A 178 -0.20 -5.65 -10.92
N ILE A 179 1.02 -5.09 -11.07
CA ILE A 179 1.37 -3.78 -10.48
C ILE A 179 0.54 -2.66 -11.10
N THR A 180 0.36 -2.69 -12.43
CA THR A 180 -0.48 -1.69 -13.10
C THR A 180 -1.92 -1.80 -12.65
N GLY A 181 -2.42 -3.03 -12.45
CA GLY A 181 -3.73 -3.29 -11.87
C GLY A 181 -3.84 -2.73 -10.45
N ALA A 182 -2.87 -2.99 -9.59
CA ALA A 182 -2.84 -2.46 -8.23
C ALA A 182 -2.81 -0.92 -8.19
N ALA A 183 -2.06 -0.27 -9.08
CA ALA A 183 -2.02 1.19 -9.18
C ALA A 183 -3.39 1.77 -9.61
N ILE A 184 -4.04 1.17 -10.60
CA ILE A 184 -5.38 1.57 -11.04
C ILE A 184 -6.41 1.29 -9.93
N GLY A 185 -6.33 0.12 -9.29
CA GLY A 185 -7.17 -0.24 -8.14
C GLY A 185 -7.06 0.76 -7.01
N ALA A 186 -5.83 1.15 -6.63
CA ALA A 186 -5.57 2.14 -5.60
C ALA A 186 -6.19 3.51 -5.95
N LEU A 187 -6.10 3.91 -7.21
CA LEU A 187 -6.65 5.18 -7.68
C LEU A 187 -8.19 5.16 -7.65
N ILE A 188 -8.81 4.08 -8.13
CA ILE A 188 -10.28 3.91 -8.12
C ILE A 188 -10.79 3.87 -6.68
N ILE A 189 -10.20 3.04 -5.82
CA ILE A 189 -10.63 2.89 -4.43
C ILE A 189 -10.40 4.19 -3.65
N GLY A 190 -9.23 4.82 -3.79
CA GLY A 190 -8.93 6.08 -3.11
C GLY A 190 -9.87 7.22 -3.52
N LEU A 191 -10.19 7.34 -4.81
CA LEU A 191 -11.17 8.33 -5.27
C LEU A 191 -12.58 8.02 -4.75
N ALA A 192 -12.98 6.75 -4.80
CA ALA A 192 -14.29 6.32 -4.31
C ALA A 192 -14.44 6.54 -2.80
N GLU A 193 -13.41 6.24 -2.01
CA GLU A 193 -13.38 6.51 -0.58
C GLU A 193 -13.51 8.02 -0.29
N GLN A 194 -12.75 8.87 -0.99
CA GLN A 194 -12.84 10.32 -0.81
C GLN A 194 -14.21 10.88 -1.21
N ILE A 195 -14.79 10.43 -2.32
CA ILE A 195 -16.13 10.82 -2.74
C ILE A 195 -17.16 10.33 -1.72
N GLY A 196 -17.01 9.08 -1.26
CA GLY A 196 -17.87 8.50 -0.24
C GLY A 196 -17.85 9.29 1.07
N LEU A 197 -16.68 9.70 1.55
CA LEU A 197 -16.54 10.49 2.77
C LEU A 197 -17.16 11.89 2.65
N VAL A 198 -17.18 12.48 1.46
CA VAL A 198 -17.81 13.81 1.23
C VAL A 198 -19.32 13.72 1.19
N TYR A 199 -19.89 12.74 0.48
CA TYR A 199 -21.34 12.64 0.30
C TYR A 199 -22.02 11.78 1.37
N PHE A 200 -21.32 10.76 1.87
CA PHE A 200 -21.83 9.78 2.84
C PHE A 200 -20.77 9.48 3.92
N PRO A 201 -20.48 10.41 4.86
CA PRO A 201 -19.38 10.25 5.82
C PRO A 201 -19.43 8.94 6.62
N THR A 202 -20.63 8.50 6.97
CA THR A 202 -20.85 7.26 7.75
C THR A 202 -20.62 5.99 6.91
N TYR A 203 -20.78 6.05 5.58
CA TYR A 203 -20.74 4.89 4.68
C TYR A 203 -19.51 4.86 3.77
N GLY A 204 -18.54 5.75 3.93
CA GLY A 204 -17.35 5.82 3.07
C GLY A 204 -16.60 4.50 2.96
N VAL A 205 -16.42 3.80 4.08
CA VAL A 205 -15.79 2.47 4.11
C VAL A 205 -16.64 1.40 3.42
N VAL A 206 -17.96 1.47 3.59
CA VAL A 206 -18.89 0.51 2.94
C VAL A 206 -18.81 0.61 1.43
N LEU A 207 -18.66 1.81 0.89
CA LEU A 207 -18.53 2.04 -0.55
C LEU A 207 -17.32 1.30 -1.14
N THR A 208 -16.20 1.27 -0.43
CA THR A 208 -15.00 0.52 -0.82
C THR A 208 -15.28 -0.97 -0.98
N PHE A 209 -15.99 -1.57 -0.04
CA PHE A 209 -16.38 -2.98 -0.12
C PHE A 209 -17.43 -3.24 -1.21
N VAL A 210 -18.38 -2.33 -1.41
CA VAL A 210 -19.36 -2.43 -2.51
C VAL A 210 -18.66 -2.43 -3.86
N ILE A 211 -17.69 -1.55 -4.07
CA ILE A 211 -16.90 -1.52 -5.31
C ILE A 211 -16.14 -2.83 -5.49
N MET A 212 -15.54 -3.37 -4.43
CA MET A 212 -14.86 -4.66 -4.48
C MET A 212 -15.82 -5.77 -4.96
N VAL A 213 -17.01 -5.86 -4.35
CA VAL A 213 -18.02 -6.86 -4.72
C VAL A 213 -18.47 -6.71 -6.17
N VAL A 214 -18.72 -5.48 -6.59
CA VAL A 214 -19.13 -5.19 -7.99
C VAL A 214 -18.03 -5.58 -8.98
N VAL A 215 -16.78 -5.21 -8.69
CA VAL A 215 -15.64 -5.57 -9.56
C VAL A 215 -15.47 -7.08 -9.64
N LEU A 216 -15.53 -7.79 -8.52
CA LEU A 216 -15.40 -9.25 -8.50
C LEU A 216 -16.59 -9.96 -9.17
N ALA A 217 -17.81 -9.41 -9.08
CA ALA A 217 -18.98 -9.96 -9.76
C ALA A 217 -18.86 -9.83 -11.28
N VAL A 218 -18.27 -8.73 -11.78
CA VAL A 218 -18.09 -8.49 -13.22
C VAL A 218 -16.80 -9.12 -13.76
N ARG A 219 -15.71 -9.04 -12.97
CA ARG A 219 -14.40 -9.59 -13.31
C ARG A 219 -13.77 -10.26 -12.09
N PRO A 220 -13.94 -11.57 -11.90
CA PRO A 220 -13.44 -12.30 -10.73
C PRO A 220 -11.91 -12.30 -10.62
N GLN A 221 -11.20 -11.96 -11.69
CA GLN A 221 -9.73 -11.84 -11.73
C GLN A 221 -9.23 -10.42 -11.38
N GLY A 222 -10.13 -9.48 -11.09
CA GLY A 222 -9.81 -8.06 -10.97
C GLY A 222 -9.69 -7.36 -12.32
N ILE A 223 -9.37 -6.06 -12.30
CA ILE A 223 -9.39 -5.21 -13.50
C ILE A 223 -8.30 -5.63 -14.51
N MET A 224 -7.11 -5.98 -14.03
CA MET A 224 -5.94 -6.35 -14.84
C MET A 224 -5.30 -7.68 -14.39
N GLY A 225 -6.03 -8.55 -13.71
CA GLY A 225 -5.57 -9.88 -13.37
C GLY A 225 -5.41 -10.75 -14.62
N ARG A 226 -4.45 -11.69 -14.57
CA ARG A 226 -4.28 -12.69 -15.63
C ARG A 226 -5.39 -13.74 -15.52
N SER A 227 -5.98 -14.12 -16.65
CA SER A 227 -6.79 -15.34 -16.73
C SER A 227 -5.87 -16.54 -16.50
N LEU A 228 -6.20 -17.34 -15.50
CA LEU A 228 -5.63 -18.67 -15.31
C LEU A 228 -6.01 -19.58 -16.46
#